data_add91f159d9c0650f4ad8fa5d19fc39c
#
_entry.id   add91f159d9c0650f4ad8fa5d19fc39c
#
_cell.length_a   1.000
_cell.length_b   1.000
_cell.length_c   1.000
_cell.angle_alpha   90.00
_cell.angle_beta   90.00
_cell.angle_gamma   90.00
#
_symmetry.space_group_name_H-M   'P 1'
#
loop_
_entity.id
_entity.type
_entity.pdbx_description
1 polymer ?
#
loop_
_entity_poly.entity_id
_entity_poly.type
_entity_poly.pdbx_seq_one_letter_code
_entity_poly.pdbx_strand_id
1 'polypeptide(L)'
;MNIYLLRHGTTDYNTQHRYQGQRDIPLSTAGRQALCRADFDPDVVFVSPMTRARQTAHILFPDAEQVVVPGLREMDFGTFEGRNYVEMENDPDYRAWVASNCESACPDGERKDDFCDRSCAVFAKLVDDALAAGRRQLVILAHGGTQMSVMERFALPRKEYHDWLGPNAGGYLLETDPETWAKDHTMRCLAKVQYTKDAMAKREAGC
;
A
#
# COMPACT_ATOMS: atom_id res chain seq x y z
N MET A 1 -13.41 6.68 13.20
CA MET A 1 -11.92 6.72 13.17
C MET A 1 -11.47 6.92 11.73
N ASN A 2 -10.56 7.86 11.49
CA ASN A 2 -9.94 8.05 10.19
C ASN A 2 -8.78 7.07 9.98
N ILE A 3 -8.68 6.49 8.78
CA ILE A 3 -7.60 5.55 8.43
C ILE A 3 -6.93 6.06 7.16
N TYR A 4 -5.63 6.27 7.21
CA TYR A 4 -4.81 6.57 6.05
C TYR A 4 -4.08 5.30 5.61
N LEU A 5 -4.47 4.74 4.47
CA LEU A 5 -3.84 3.58 3.86
C LEU A 5 -2.99 4.06 2.69
N LEU A 6 -1.68 4.15 2.91
CA LEU A 6 -0.73 4.79 2.01
C LEU A 6 0.21 3.78 1.34
N ARG A 7 0.62 4.10 0.12
CA ARG A 7 1.64 3.39 -0.66
C ARG A 7 2.97 4.16 -0.60
N HIS A 8 4.09 3.44 -0.58
CA HIS A 8 5.42 4.03 -0.64
C HIS A 8 5.63 4.93 -1.87
N GLY A 9 6.62 5.81 -1.82
CA GLY A 9 7.07 6.67 -2.91
C GLY A 9 7.69 5.89 -4.08
N THR A 10 8.08 6.60 -5.13
CA THR A 10 8.59 6.00 -6.36
C THR A 10 10.01 5.43 -6.17
N THR A 11 10.22 4.21 -6.66
CA THR A 11 11.51 3.53 -6.77
C THR A 11 11.94 3.44 -8.23
N ASP A 12 13.19 3.06 -8.50
CA ASP A 12 13.65 2.82 -9.88
C ASP A 12 12.88 1.66 -10.53
N TYR A 13 12.44 0.65 -9.76
CA TYR A 13 11.61 -0.43 -10.29
C TYR A 13 10.22 0.04 -10.72
N ASN A 14 9.63 1.04 -10.05
CA ASN A 14 8.38 1.62 -10.52
C ASN A 14 8.54 2.26 -11.91
N THR A 15 9.60 3.03 -12.13
CA THR A 15 9.86 3.70 -13.41
C THR A 15 10.23 2.72 -14.53
N GLN A 16 10.80 1.57 -14.17
CA GLN A 16 11.17 0.49 -15.11
C GLN A 16 10.07 -0.55 -15.27
N HIS A 17 8.91 -0.39 -14.62
CA HIS A 17 7.80 -1.35 -14.61
C HIS A 17 8.20 -2.77 -14.18
N ARG A 18 9.15 -2.87 -13.21
CA ARG A 18 9.64 -4.13 -12.67
C ARG A 18 8.80 -4.58 -11.47
N TYR A 19 8.57 -5.88 -11.38
CA TYR A 19 8.02 -6.50 -10.18
C TYR A 19 8.99 -6.32 -9.02
N GLN A 20 8.56 -5.62 -7.97
CA GLN A 20 9.43 -5.33 -6.82
C GLN A 20 9.37 -6.43 -5.77
N GLY A 21 8.15 -6.83 -5.42
CA GLY A 21 7.88 -7.83 -4.41
C GLY A 21 8.60 -7.56 -3.10
N GLN A 22 9.28 -8.57 -2.61
CA GLN A 22 10.04 -8.55 -1.37
C GLN A 22 11.51 -8.14 -1.55
N ARG A 23 11.96 -7.80 -2.77
CA ARG A 23 13.26 -7.16 -2.94
C ARG A 23 13.28 -5.83 -2.22
N ASP A 24 14.25 -5.66 -1.32
CA ASP A 24 14.36 -4.48 -0.47
C ASP A 24 15.16 -3.38 -1.15
N ILE A 25 14.53 -2.71 -2.11
CA ILE A 25 15.11 -1.57 -2.82
C ILE A 25 14.63 -0.23 -2.22
N PRO A 26 15.48 0.81 -2.20
CA PRO A 26 15.14 2.12 -1.67
C PRO A 26 14.26 2.92 -2.66
N LEU A 27 13.79 4.07 -2.21
CA LEU A 27 13.26 5.11 -3.10
C LEU A 27 14.33 5.55 -4.10
N SER A 28 13.92 5.81 -5.34
CA SER A 28 14.79 6.48 -6.30
C SER A 28 15.12 7.91 -5.85
N THR A 29 16.21 8.48 -6.37
CA THR A 29 16.56 9.88 -6.07
C THR A 29 15.41 10.82 -6.43
N ALA A 30 14.85 10.69 -7.63
CA ALA A 30 13.70 11.48 -8.06
C ALA A 30 12.46 11.23 -7.20
N GLY A 31 12.17 9.96 -6.85
CA GLY A 31 11.07 9.58 -5.98
C GLY A 31 11.19 10.23 -4.59
N ARG A 32 12.37 10.24 -4.01
CA ARG A 32 12.65 10.91 -2.74
C ARG A 32 12.46 12.43 -2.83
N GLN A 33 12.97 13.06 -3.88
CA GLN A 33 12.87 14.50 -4.09
C GLN A 33 11.43 14.98 -4.36
N ALA A 34 10.60 14.13 -4.93
CA ALA A 34 9.20 14.43 -5.21
C ALA A 34 8.33 14.45 -3.95
N LEU A 35 8.74 13.78 -2.86
CA LEU A 35 7.97 13.71 -1.63
C LEU A 35 7.98 15.04 -0.86
N CYS A 36 6.93 15.28 -0.09
CA CYS A 36 6.84 16.35 0.88
C CYS A 36 6.22 15.83 2.19
N ARG A 37 6.35 16.59 3.28
CA ARG A 37 5.65 16.32 4.53
C ARG A 37 4.14 16.32 4.28
N ALA A 38 3.43 15.41 4.93
CA ALA A 38 1.98 15.38 4.90
C ALA A 38 1.37 16.61 5.61
N ASP A 39 0.12 16.90 5.30
CA ASP A 39 -0.63 18.01 5.87
C ASP A 39 -1.28 17.70 7.23
N PHE A 40 -0.82 16.63 7.86
CA PHE A 40 -1.21 16.23 9.22
C PHE A 40 -0.06 15.47 9.90
N ASP A 41 -0.08 15.43 11.22
CA ASP A 41 0.98 14.86 12.05
C ASP A 41 0.42 13.72 12.93
N PRO A 42 0.69 12.45 12.59
CA PRO A 42 0.35 11.31 13.44
C PRO A 42 1.46 11.09 14.50
N ASP A 43 1.08 10.60 15.68
CA ASP A 43 2.07 10.16 16.68
C ASP A 43 2.77 8.87 16.23
N VAL A 44 2.04 7.98 15.54
CA VAL A 44 2.51 6.64 15.14
C VAL A 44 2.12 6.34 13.69
N VAL A 45 3.06 5.76 12.95
CA VAL A 45 2.84 5.18 11.61
C VAL A 45 3.17 3.70 11.63
N PHE A 46 2.21 2.84 11.31
CA PHE A 46 2.42 1.42 11.10
C PHE A 46 2.97 1.21 9.70
N VAL A 47 4.16 0.66 9.59
CA VAL A 47 4.92 0.65 8.34
C VAL A 47 5.41 -0.74 7.96
N SER A 48 5.38 -1.05 6.65
CA SER A 48 6.05 -2.23 6.10
C SER A 48 7.55 -2.23 6.45
N PRO A 49 8.17 -3.39 6.70
CA PRO A 49 9.61 -3.48 6.96
C PRO A 49 10.49 -3.03 5.78
N MET A 50 9.93 -2.94 4.57
CA MET A 50 10.70 -2.62 3.36
C MET A 50 11.26 -1.20 3.38
N THR A 51 12.51 -1.05 2.98
CA THR A 51 13.25 0.22 3.00
C THR A 51 12.49 1.36 2.33
N ARG A 52 11.89 1.13 1.14
CA ARG A 52 11.08 2.14 0.42
C ARG A 52 9.90 2.66 1.22
N ALA A 53 9.24 1.80 2.00
CA ALA A 53 8.11 2.20 2.85
C ALA A 53 8.61 3.03 4.05
N ARG A 54 9.64 2.55 4.75
CA ARG A 54 10.22 3.25 5.90
C ARG A 54 10.79 4.62 5.53
N GLN A 55 11.46 4.73 4.36
CA GLN A 55 11.94 6.00 3.84
C GLN A 55 10.81 6.97 3.51
N THR A 56 9.72 6.46 2.94
CA THR A 56 8.52 7.26 2.67
C THR A 56 7.92 7.78 3.98
N ALA A 57 7.72 6.91 4.97
CA ALA A 57 7.18 7.29 6.26
C ALA A 57 8.02 8.38 6.94
N HIS A 58 9.35 8.25 6.90
CA HIS A 58 10.26 9.24 7.48
C HIS A 58 10.16 10.63 6.82
N ILE A 59 9.89 10.67 5.51
CA ILE A 59 9.76 11.96 4.80
C ILE A 59 8.37 12.57 5.01
N LEU A 60 7.31 11.76 4.95
CA LEU A 60 5.95 12.24 5.11
C LEU A 60 5.65 12.64 6.57
N PHE A 61 6.18 11.90 7.52
CA PHE A 61 5.90 12.00 8.95
C PHE A 61 7.20 11.95 9.77
N PRO A 62 8.06 12.99 9.67
CA PRO A 62 9.40 12.96 10.26
C PRO A 62 9.42 12.82 11.78
N ASP A 63 8.36 13.28 12.45
CA ASP A 63 8.25 13.31 13.91
C ASP A 63 7.48 12.09 14.47
N ALA A 64 6.90 11.24 13.61
CA ALA A 64 6.12 10.09 14.02
C ALA A 64 7.00 8.88 14.39
N GLU A 65 6.57 8.14 15.42
CA GLU A 65 7.13 6.83 15.70
C GLU A 65 6.77 5.84 14.58
N GLN A 66 7.76 5.12 14.06
CA GLN A 66 7.52 4.06 13.08
C GLN A 66 7.41 2.70 13.78
N VAL A 67 6.23 2.11 13.79
CA VAL A 67 6.01 0.74 14.23
C VAL A 67 6.08 -0.19 13.02
N VAL A 68 7.16 -0.97 12.94
CA VAL A 68 7.38 -1.90 11.82
C VAL A 68 6.49 -3.13 11.99
N VAL A 69 5.68 -3.40 10.96
CA VAL A 69 4.73 -4.53 10.92
C VAL A 69 5.16 -5.51 9.81
N PRO A 70 5.79 -6.65 10.17
CA PRO A 70 6.33 -7.60 9.17
C PRO A 70 5.27 -8.11 8.17
N GLY A 71 4.03 -8.29 8.61
CA GLY A 71 2.95 -8.76 7.76
C GLY A 71 2.46 -7.75 6.70
N LEU A 72 2.93 -6.49 6.73
CA LEU A 72 2.67 -5.50 5.68
C LEU A 72 3.65 -5.57 4.49
N ARG A 73 4.49 -6.60 4.38
CA ARG A 73 5.32 -6.80 3.19
C ARG A 73 4.47 -6.92 1.94
N GLU A 74 5.04 -6.49 0.80
CA GLU A 74 4.43 -6.70 -0.52
C GLU A 74 4.35 -8.19 -0.86
N MET A 75 3.56 -8.54 -1.86
CA MET A 75 3.49 -9.88 -2.43
C MET A 75 4.89 -10.35 -2.83
N ASP A 76 5.21 -11.60 -2.51
CA ASP A 76 6.40 -12.25 -3.01
C ASP A 76 6.16 -12.74 -4.44
N PHE A 77 6.78 -12.05 -5.42
CA PHE A 77 6.69 -12.44 -6.82
C PHE A 77 7.75 -13.49 -7.22
N GLY A 78 8.53 -14.00 -6.27
CA GLY A 78 9.50 -15.06 -6.52
C GLY A 78 10.47 -14.74 -7.66
N THR A 79 10.55 -15.64 -8.63
CA THR A 79 11.48 -15.50 -9.77
C THR A 79 11.17 -14.33 -10.71
N PHE A 80 9.98 -13.73 -10.62
CA PHE A 80 9.61 -12.54 -11.42
C PHE A 80 10.18 -11.24 -10.87
N GLU A 81 10.66 -11.24 -9.61
CA GLU A 81 11.19 -10.04 -8.97
C GLU A 81 12.43 -9.48 -9.67
N GLY A 82 12.40 -8.17 -9.90
CA GLY A 82 13.46 -7.44 -10.60
C GLY A 82 13.38 -7.51 -12.11
N ARG A 83 12.40 -8.23 -12.67
CA ARG A 83 12.12 -8.33 -14.11
C ARG A 83 10.84 -7.57 -14.44
N ASN A 84 10.68 -7.14 -15.69
CA ASN A 84 9.47 -6.52 -16.19
C ASN A 84 8.77 -7.43 -17.23
N TYR A 85 7.55 -7.05 -17.59
CA TYR A 85 6.72 -7.83 -18.50
C TYR A 85 7.33 -8.01 -19.90
N VAL A 86 8.15 -7.06 -20.38
CA VAL A 86 8.84 -7.17 -21.68
C VAL A 86 9.94 -8.25 -21.61
N GLU A 87 10.74 -8.23 -20.56
CA GLU A 87 11.81 -9.23 -20.34
C GLU A 87 11.26 -10.65 -20.14
N MET A 88 10.00 -10.76 -19.70
CA MET A 88 9.33 -12.04 -19.43
C MET A 88 8.32 -12.47 -20.48
N GLU A 89 8.18 -11.73 -21.59
CA GLU A 89 7.13 -12.00 -22.60
C GLU A 89 7.17 -13.43 -23.16
N ASN A 90 8.38 -14.04 -23.22
CA ASN A 90 8.61 -15.41 -23.71
C ASN A 90 8.89 -16.42 -22.58
N ASP A 91 8.80 -16.00 -21.32
CA ASP A 91 8.96 -16.86 -20.15
C ASP A 91 7.70 -17.71 -19.96
N PRO A 92 7.78 -19.06 -20.02
CA PRO A 92 6.59 -19.92 -19.95
C PRO A 92 5.86 -19.80 -18.61
N ASP A 93 6.59 -19.64 -17.50
CA ASP A 93 6.00 -19.52 -16.18
C ASP A 93 5.26 -18.19 -16.03
N TYR A 94 5.84 -17.10 -16.55
CA TYR A 94 5.18 -15.79 -16.55
C TYR A 94 3.91 -15.79 -17.40
N ARG A 95 3.96 -16.42 -18.58
CA ARG A 95 2.78 -16.55 -19.46
C ARG A 95 1.68 -17.38 -18.81
N ALA A 96 2.04 -18.48 -18.15
CA ALA A 96 1.08 -19.31 -17.42
C ALA A 96 0.44 -18.53 -16.25
N TRP A 97 1.25 -17.76 -15.51
CA TRP A 97 0.77 -16.91 -14.43
C TRP A 97 -0.19 -15.81 -14.93
N VAL A 98 0.15 -15.12 -16.02
CA VAL A 98 -0.74 -14.11 -16.65
C VAL A 98 -2.02 -14.76 -17.17
N ALA A 99 -1.94 -15.96 -17.79
CA ALA A 99 -3.10 -16.70 -18.28
C ALA A 99 -4.06 -17.14 -17.15
N SER A 100 -3.55 -17.30 -15.92
CA SER A 100 -4.37 -17.52 -14.73
C SER A 100 -5.00 -16.25 -14.15
N ASN A 101 -4.94 -15.12 -14.85
CA ASN A 101 -5.33 -13.80 -14.34
C ASN A 101 -4.51 -13.39 -13.10
N CYS A 102 -3.24 -13.81 -13.04
CA CYS A 102 -2.32 -13.59 -11.91
C CYS A 102 -2.78 -14.21 -10.57
N GLU A 103 -3.65 -15.22 -10.62
CA GLU A 103 -4.20 -15.86 -9.42
C GLU A 103 -3.38 -17.06 -8.93
N SER A 104 -2.64 -17.73 -9.84
CA SER A 104 -1.75 -18.82 -9.46
C SER A 104 -0.55 -18.33 -8.67
N ALA A 105 0.16 -19.26 -7.99
CA ALA A 105 1.41 -18.91 -7.31
C ALA A 105 2.47 -18.46 -8.31
N CYS A 106 3.22 -17.41 -7.97
CA CYS A 106 4.46 -17.11 -8.66
C CYS A 106 5.49 -18.24 -8.36
N PRO A 107 6.33 -18.63 -9.31
CA PRO A 107 7.39 -19.58 -9.01
C PRO A 107 8.29 -19.08 -7.88
N ASP A 108 8.47 -19.91 -6.86
CA ASP A 108 9.19 -19.57 -5.60
C ASP A 108 8.59 -18.37 -4.83
N GLY A 109 7.33 -18.01 -5.08
CA GLY A 109 6.64 -16.88 -4.47
C GLY A 109 5.26 -17.21 -3.93
N GLU A 110 4.47 -16.16 -3.64
CA GLU A 110 3.12 -16.27 -3.07
C GLU A 110 2.06 -16.46 -4.16
N ARG A 111 0.92 -17.05 -3.76
CA ARG A 111 -0.35 -16.91 -4.48
C ARG A 111 -0.98 -15.56 -4.13
N LYS A 112 -1.74 -15.00 -5.07
CA LYS A 112 -2.49 -13.75 -4.84
C LYS A 112 -3.41 -13.85 -3.62
N ASP A 113 -4.16 -14.96 -3.50
CA ASP A 113 -5.10 -15.14 -2.38
C ASP A 113 -4.40 -15.18 -1.02
N ASP A 114 -3.29 -15.93 -0.91
CA ASP A 114 -2.50 -16.02 0.33
C ASP A 114 -1.96 -14.64 0.74
N PHE A 115 -1.47 -13.87 -0.22
CA PHE A 115 -1.04 -12.49 -0.01
C PHE A 115 -2.19 -11.57 0.44
N CYS A 116 -3.36 -11.66 -0.24
CA CYS A 116 -4.54 -10.87 0.09
C CYS A 116 -5.04 -11.19 1.50
N ASP A 117 -5.12 -12.48 1.84
CA ASP A 117 -5.56 -12.92 3.17
C ASP A 117 -4.62 -12.45 4.27
N ARG A 118 -3.30 -12.59 4.07
CA ARG A 118 -2.29 -12.09 5.01
C ARG A 118 -2.40 -10.57 5.21
N SER A 119 -2.47 -9.83 4.12
CA SER A 119 -2.54 -8.37 4.16
C SER A 119 -3.80 -7.87 4.83
N CYS A 120 -4.95 -8.48 4.52
CA CYS A 120 -6.24 -8.13 5.12
C CYS A 120 -6.34 -8.52 6.60
N ALA A 121 -5.79 -9.68 7.00
CA ALA A 121 -5.76 -10.08 8.40
C ALA A 121 -4.91 -9.12 9.26
N VAL A 122 -3.74 -8.73 8.75
CA VAL A 122 -2.89 -7.74 9.44
C VAL A 122 -3.57 -6.38 9.53
N PHE A 123 -4.19 -5.93 8.43
CA PHE A 123 -4.93 -4.66 8.42
C PHE A 123 -6.08 -4.69 9.42
N ALA A 124 -6.91 -5.73 9.41
CA ALA A 124 -8.04 -5.86 10.33
C ALA A 124 -7.59 -5.80 11.80
N LYS A 125 -6.50 -6.54 12.13
CA LYS A 125 -5.94 -6.48 13.49
C LYS A 125 -5.49 -5.07 13.88
N LEU A 126 -4.85 -4.32 12.98
CA LEU A 126 -4.44 -2.94 13.28
C LEU A 126 -5.66 -2.03 13.51
N VAL A 127 -6.75 -2.23 12.77
CA VAL A 127 -8.01 -1.50 12.98
C VAL A 127 -8.64 -1.87 14.33
N ASP A 128 -8.73 -3.17 14.66
CA ASP A 128 -9.25 -3.66 15.94
C ASP A 128 -8.48 -3.05 17.11
N ASP A 129 -7.14 -3.14 17.08
CA ASP A 129 -6.28 -2.60 18.12
C ASP A 129 -6.44 -1.06 18.26
N ALA A 130 -6.57 -0.35 17.15
CA ALA A 130 -6.75 1.10 17.15
C ALA A 130 -8.12 1.52 17.69
N LEU A 131 -9.19 0.82 17.34
CA LEU A 131 -10.54 1.07 17.86
C LEU A 131 -10.61 0.74 19.36
N ALA A 132 -10.05 -0.39 19.79
CA ALA A 132 -10.00 -0.77 21.20
C ALA A 132 -9.22 0.25 22.04
N ALA A 133 -8.18 0.85 21.49
CA ALA A 133 -7.40 1.91 22.13
C ALA A 133 -8.07 3.30 22.05
N GLY A 134 -9.25 3.42 21.46
CA GLY A 134 -9.96 4.70 21.29
C GLY A 134 -9.23 5.69 20.37
N ARG A 135 -8.38 5.22 19.46
CA ARG A 135 -7.64 6.09 18.54
C ARG A 135 -8.60 6.78 17.57
N ARG A 136 -8.37 8.06 17.31
CA ARG A 136 -9.14 8.82 16.31
C ARG A 136 -8.57 8.66 14.90
N GLN A 137 -7.31 8.22 14.81
CA GLN A 137 -6.56 8.12 13.56
C GLN A 137 -5.69 6.86 13.56
N LEU A 138 -5.59 6.23 12.40
CA LEU A 138 -4.69 5.12 12.10
C LEU A 138 -3.96 5.41 10.79
N VAL A 139 -2.64 5.37 10.78
CA VAL A 139 -1.82 5.57 9.58
C VAL A 139 -1.05 4.30 9.27
N ILE A 140 -1.27 3.74 8.09
CA ILE A 140 -0.62 2.53 7.59
C ILE A 140 0.07 2.88 6.28
N LEU A 141 1.37 2.61 6.19
CA LEU A 141 2.17 2.84 5.00
C LEU A 141 2.78 1.53 4.51
N ALA A 142 2.34 1.08 3.33
CA ALA A 142 2.68 -0.21 2.77
C ALA A 142 2.88 -0.13 1.24
N HIS A 143 2.20 -0.97 0.48
CA HIS A 143 2.45 -1.21 -0.94
C HIS A 143 1.17 -1.16 -1.78
N GLY A 144 1.33 -1.23 -3.11
CA GLY A 144 0.20 -1.22 -4.03
C GLY A 144 -0.69 -2.44 -3.89
N GLY A 145 -0.10 -3.62 -3.76
CA GLY A 145 -0.86 -4.85 -3.53
C GLY A 145 -1.65 -4.81 -2.22
N THR A 146 -1.04 -4.34 -1.13
CA THR A 146 -1.72 -4.15 0.16
C THR A 146 -2.93 -3.23 0.03
N GLN A 147 -2.78 -2.09 -0.70
CA GLN A 147 -3.92 -1.20 -0.93
C GLN A 147 -5.05 -1.90 -1.67
N MET A 148 -4.73 -2.55 -2.78
CA MET A 148 -5.73 -3.24 -3.61
C MET A 148 -6.47 -4.32 -2.80
N SER A 149 -5.77 -5.16 -2.06
CA SER A 149 -6.36 -6.23 -1.23
C SER A 149 -7.30 -5.69 -0.16
N VAL A 150 -6.82 -4.71 0.61
CA VAL A 150 -7.57 -4.13 1.72
C VAL A 150 -8.80 -3.37 1.23
N MET A 151 -8.64 -2.58 0.16
CA MET A 151 -9.72 -1.78 -0.39
C MET A 151 -10.81 -2.63 -1.04
N GLU A 152 -10.44 -3.67 -1.77
CA GLU A 152 -11.41 -4.62 -2.34
C GLU A 152 -12.24 -5.30 -1.25
N ARG A 153 -11.58 -5.74 -0.17
CA ARG A 153 -12.24 -6.50 0.91
C ARG A 153 -13.12 -5.64 1.81
N PHE A 154 -12.68 -4.44 2.16
CA PHE A 154 -13.31 -3.65 3.24
C PHE A 154 -13.90 -2.31 2.81
N ALA A 155 -13.53 -1.72 1.65
CA ALA A 155 -13.96 -0.39 1.31
C ALA A 155 -15.34 -0.32 0.66
N LEU A 156 -16.03 0.79 0.93
CA LEU A 156 -17.26 1.21 0.24
C LEU A 156 -17.01 2.55 -0.49
N PRO A 157 -17.52 2.73 -1.72
CA PRO A 157 -18.28 1.74 -2.52
C PRO A 157 -17.41 0.56 -2.96
N ARG A 158 -18.00 -0.59 -3.24
CA ARG A 158 -17.28 -1.77 -3.74
C ARG A 158 -16.74 -1.52 -5.15
N LYS A 159 -15.51 -1.96 -5.40
CA LYS A 159 -14.83 -1.94 -6.70
C LYS A 159 -13.94 -3.16 -6.81
N GLU A 160 -13.54 -3.48 -8.05
CA GLU A 160 -12.62 -4.57 -8.34
C GLU A 160 -11.20 -4.25 -7.84
N TYR A 161 -10.43 -5.29 -7.57
CA TYR A 161 -9.07 -5.23 -7.01
C TYR A 161 -8.18 -4.17 -7.68
N HIS A 162 -8.07 -4.21 -9.01
CA HIS A 162 -7.17 -3.31 -9.74
C HIS A 162 -7.61 -1.85 -9.77
N ASP A 163 -8.90 -1.56 -9.56
CA ASP A 163 -9.44 -0.19 -9.50
C ASP A 163 -8.96 0.57 -8.26
N TRP A 164 -8.43 -0.17 -7.28
CA TRP A 164 -7.92 0.38 -6.04
C TRP A 164 -6.42 0.65 -6.02
N LEU A 165 -5.73 0.54 -7.15
CA LEU A 165 -4.31 0.90 -7.20
C LEU A 165 -4.15 2.40 -7.01
N GLY A 166 -3.60 2.79 -5.86
CA GLY A 166 -3.28 4.17 -5.52
C GLY A 166 -1.95 4.64 -6.15
N PRO A 167 -1.75 5.96 -6.27
CA PRO A 167 -0.49 6.52 -6.73
C PRO A 167 0.65 6.26 -5.74
N ASN A 168 1.89 6.31 -6.22
CA ASN A 168 3.05 6.32 -5.32
C ASN A 168 2.98 7.53 -4.38
N ALA A 169 3.42 7.35 -3.14
CA ALA A 169 3.32 8.34 -2.06
C ALA A 169 1.89 8.83 -1.78
N GLY A 170 0.90 8.00 -2.06
CA GLY A 170 -0.51 8.30 -1.87
C GLY A 170 -1.33 7.07 -1.53
N GLY A 171 -2.61 7.23 -1.56
CA GLY A 171 -3.56 6.17 -1.24
C GLY A 171 -4.93 6.73 -0.90
N TYR A 172 -5.48 6.29 0.22
CA TYR A 172 -6.86 6.55 0.58
C TYR A 172 -7.00 7.03 2.02
N LEU A 173 -7.85 8.04 2.20
CA LEU A 173 -8.44 8.39 3.48
C LEU A 173 -9.77 7.65 3.61
N LEU A 174 -9.89 6.86 4.65
CA LEU A 174 -11.03 6.00 4.95
C LEU A 174 -11.61 6.36 6.31
N GLU A 175 -12.85 6.00 6.53
CA GLU A 175 -13.52 6.18 7.82
C GLU A 175 -14.27 4.91 8.22
N THR A 176 -14.16 4.54 9.48
CA THR A 176 -15.00 3.53 10.13
C THR A 176 -15.23 3.93 11.59
N ASP A 177 -16.16 3.24 12.24
CA ASP A 177 -16.45 3.35 13.66
C ASP A 177 -16.57 1.94 14.28
N PRO A 178 -16.54 1.80 15.63
CA PRO A 178 -16.59 0.50 16.28
C PRO A 178 -17.80 -0.35 15.93
N GLU A 179 -18.98 0.27 15.75
CA GLU A 179 -20.22 -0.45 15.45
C GLU A 179 -20.21 -0.98 14.01
N THR A 180 -19.89 -0.13 13.04
CA THR A 180 -19.78 -0.49 11.63
C THR A 180 -18.71 -1.56 11.42
N TRP A 181 -17.54 -1.38 12.05
CA TRP A 181 -16.44 -2.34 11.92
C TRP A 181 -16.77 -3.70 12.56
N ALA A 182 -17.33 -3.72 13.76
CA ALA A 182 -17.70 -4.96 14.43
C ALA A 182 -18.79 -5.76 13.69
N LYS A 183 -19.71 -5.04 13.01
CA LYS A 183 -20.83 -5.68 12.31
C LYS A 183 -20.41 -6.22 10.92
N ASP A 184 -19.80 -5.38 10.11
CA ASP A 184 -19.66 -5.63 8.67
C ASP A 184 -18.20 -5.62 8.20
N HIS A 185 -17.24 -5.24 9.05
CA HIS A 185 -15.83 -4.99 8.69
C HIS A 185 -15.73 -4.08 7.46
N THR A 186 -16.48 -2.97 7.44
CA THR A 186 -16.49 -2.04 6.31
C THR A 186 -15.94 -0.67 6.67
N MET A 187 -15.41 0.00 5.66
CA MET A 187 -14.90 1.38 5.74
C MET A 187 -15.44 2.19 4.57
N ARG A 188 -15.79 3.43 4.83
CA ARG A 188 -16.16 4.39 3.79
C ARG A 188 -14.90 5.06 3.22
N CYS A 189 -14.71 4.99 1.91
CA CYS A 189 -13.66 5.74 1.22
C CYS A 189 -14.08 7.20 1.10
N LEU A 190 -13.34 8.10 1.76
CA LEU A 190 -13.64 9.53 1.77
C LEU A 190 -12.92 10.26 0.64
N ALA A 191 -11.64 9.95 0.40
CA ALA A 191 -10.82 10.64 -0.59
C ALA A 191 -9.62 9.80 -1.04
N LYS A 192 -9.12 10.10 -2.24
CA LYS A 192 -7.74 9.78 -2.63
C LYS A 192 -6.82 10.88 -2.10
N VAL A 193 -5.66 10.49 -1.59
CA VAL A 193 -4.64 11.40 -1.07
C VAL A 193 -3.30 11.12 -1.73
N GLN A 194 -2.45 12.14 -1.85
CA GLN A 194 -1.08 11.98 -2.35
C GLN A 194 -0.18 13.08 -1.78
N TYR A 195 1.01 12.70 -1.31
CA TYR A 195 1.95 13.56 -0.62
C TYR A 195 3.22 13.76 -1.45
N THR A 196 3.03 14.24 -2.67
CA THR A 196 4.10 14.76 -3.53
C THR A 196 3.96 16.27 -3.67
N LYS A 197 5.08 16.98 -3.90
CA LYS A 197 5.08 18.43 -4.10
C LYS A 197 4.08 18.88 -5.15
N ASP A 198 4.02 18.16 -6.29
CA ASP A 198 3.09 18.49 -7.38
C ASP A 198 1.63 18.28 -6.98
N ALA A 199 1.32 17.20 -6.24
CA ALA A 199 -0.04 16.93 -5.79
C ALA A 199 -0.50 17.95 -4.74
N MET A 200 0.38 18.34 -3.81
CA MET A 200 0.08 19.36 -2.80
C MET A 200 -0.12 20.73 -3.44
N ALA A 201 0.74 21.14 -4.36
CA ALA A 201 0.58 22.40 -5.09
C ALA A 201 -0.74 22.50 -5.86
N LYS A 202 -1.20 21.40 -6.47
CA LYS A 202 -2.52 21.34 -7.15
C LYS A 202 -3.67 21.47 -6.16
N ARG A 203 -3.59 20.87 -4.97
CA ARG A 203 -4.62 21.01 -3.91
C ARG A 203 -4.74 22.43 -3.41
N GLU A 204 -3.61 23.13 -3.22
CA GLU A 204 -3.57 24.54 -2.81
C GLU A 204 -4.12 25.49 -3.89
N ALA A 205 -3.91 25.15 -5.16
CA ALA A 205 -4.44 25.91 -6.31
C ALA A 205 -5.95 25.70 -6.54
N GLY A 206 -6.61 24.79 -5.82
CA GLY A 206 -8.05 24.53 -5.94
C GLY A 206 -8.45 23.78 -7.20
N CYS A 207 -7.53 23.04 -7.80
CA CYS A 207 -7.76 22.19 -8.99
C CYS A 207 -8.07 20.74 -8.60
#